data_f7a0c3b1d783dfbd68c1bfbe27989828
#
_entry.id   f7a0c3b1d783dfbd68c1bfbe27989828
#
_cell.length_a   1.000
_cell.length_b   1.000
_cell.length_c   1.000
_cell.angle_alpha   90.00
_cell.angle_beta   90.00
_cell.angle_gamma   90.00
#
_symmetry.space_group_name_H-M   'P 1'
#
loop_
_entity.id
_entity.type
_entity.pdbx_description
1 polymer ?
#
loop_
_entity_poly.entity_id
_entity_poly.type
_entity_poly.pdbx_seq_one_letter_code
_entity_poly.pdbx_strand_id
1 'polypeptide(L)'
;GCDAIVSATDEVISKTQTGRTRAVVNTAQTPTAAFIKDPKWQFPGLSAEQDIRNAVGEACDFINASALAVALLGDAIYTNPLVLGYAWQKGWIPLSLEALVRAIELNGVSIDKNKAAFDWGRHMAHDPDHVLSLTGKLKTQTEGADVVKLPTSSGALLEKLIANRVDLLTKYQNAAYAEQYRDAVNRVRAAESALVGAGKPLPLTEAAARNLAKLMAYKDEYEVARLYTDPIFLDKLRAQFEGEPGRDYQLNFWLAPPTTAKRDDKGHLVKRRFGPSTMTLFRMLAKLKGLRGGPLDIFGKTEERRTERALIGEYRSLLDELSKGLSAANHDTAVALAN
;
A
#
# COMPACT_ATOMS: atom_id res chain seq x y z
N GLY A 1 18.21 -6.90 9.16
CA GLY A 1 18.13 -6.13 7.94
C GLY A 1 16.91 -5.23 7.98
N CYS A 2 17.06 -4.01 7.52
CA CYS A 2 15.93 -3.09 7.37
C CYS A 2 16.19 -2.13 6.20
N ASP A 3 15.20 -1.32 5.87
CA ASP A 3 15.33 -0.34 4.81
C ASP A 3 16.34 0.76 5.18
N ALA A 4 17.02 1.34 4.19
CA ALA A 4 18.07 2.32 4.38
C ALA A 4 17.64 3.51 5.24
N ILE A 5 16.44 4.06 5.02
CA ILE A 5 15.91 5.19 5.80
C ILE A 5 15.75 4.83 7.29
N VAL A 6 15.20 3.66 7.59
CA VAL A 6 15.00 3.21 8.98
C VAL A 6 16.35 2.94 9.62
N SER A 7 17.29 2.35 8.88
CA SER A 7 18.64 2.04 9.37
C SER A 7 19.47 3.28 9.68
N ALA A 8 19.23 4.39 8.97
CA ALA A 8 19.94 5.67 9.13
C ALA A 8 19.34 6.58 10.22
N THR A 9 18.29 6.15 10.92
CA THR A 9 17.73 6.97 12.01
C THR A 9 18.68 7.03 13.20
N ASP A 10 18.72 8.16 13.91
CA ASP A 10 19.52 8.36 15.11
C ASP A 10 19.29 7.24 16.15
N GLU A 11 18.04 6.77 16.27
CA GLU A 11 17.66 5.69 17.17
C GLU A 11 18.38 4.38 16.81
N VAL A 12 18.51 4.03 15.55
CA VAL A 12 19.20 2.81 15.10
C VAL A 12 20.71 2.99 15.16
N ILE A 13 21.22 4.12 14.66
CA ILE A 13 22.65 4.43 14.66
C ILE A 13 23.21 4.45 16.08
N SER A 14 22.50 5.03 17.04
CA SER A 14 22.96 5.07 18.46
C SER A 14 23.09 3.69 19.11
N LYS A 15 22.45 2.65 18.54
CA LYS A 15 22.53 1.26 19.00
C LYS A 15 23.63 0.46 18.29
N THR A 16 24.29 1.05 17.28
CA THR A 16 25.37 0.39 16.54
C THR A 16 26.71 0.59 17.21
N GLN A 17 27.62 -0.35 16.98
CA GLN A 17 28.99 -0.30 17.45
C GLN A 17 29.91 -0.73 16.31
N THR A 18 30.78 0.17 15.88
CA THR A 18 31.75 -0.07 14.82
C THR A 18 32.63 -1.29 15.15
N GLY A 19 32.82 -2.16 14.17
CA GLY A 19 33.58 -3.41 14.30
C GLY A 19 32.85 -4.57 15.00
N ARG A 20 31.71 -4.31 15.64
CA ARG A 20 30.87 -5.34 16.28
C ARG A 20 29.54 -5.54 15.54
N THR A 21 28.87 -4.45 15.20
CA THR A 21 27.61 -4.49 14.45
C THR A 21 27.85 -4.92 13.02
N ARG A 22 26.98 -5.77 12.50
CA ARG A 22 26.96 -6.17 11.09
C ARG A 22 25.61 -5.80 10.50
N ALA A 23 25.59 -5.30 9.28
CA ALA A 23 24.36 -4.83 8.66
C ALA A 23 24.22 -5.34 7.23
N VAL A 24 23.01 -5.74 6.86
CA VAL A 24 22.56 -5.85 5.48
C VAL A 24 21.35 -4.94 5.31
N VAL A 25 21.42 -4.04 4.37
CA VAL A 25 20.48 -2.94 4.19
C VAL A 25 19.81 -3.03 2.83
N ASN A 26 18.49 -2.96 2.84
CA ASN A 26 17.72 -2.90 1.61
C ASN A 26 17.73 -1.46 1.06
N THR A 27 18.26 -1.30 -0.15
CA THR A 27 18.40 -0.01 -0.83
C THR A 27 17.16 0.39 -1.64
N ALA A 28 16.08 -0.39 -1.57
CA ALA A 28 14.84 -0.05 -2.24
C ALA A 28 14.32 1.31 -1.76
N GLN A 29 14.03 2.20 -2.72
CA GLN A 29 13.51 3.53 -2.43
C GLN A 29 12.02 3.46 -2.13
N THR A 30 11.67 3.33 -0.86
CA THR A 30 10.28 3.33 -0.41
C THR A 30 9.94 4.69 0.19
N PRO A 31 8.95 5.43 -0.37
CA PRO A 31 8.53 6.71 0.20
C PRO A 31 8.05 6.54 1.63
N THR A 32 8.56 7.36 2.54
CA THR A 32 8.12 7.39 3.94
C THR A 32 7.03 8.43 4.16
N ALA A 33 6.47 8.49 5.38
CA ALA A 33 5.52 9.54 5.76
C ALA A 33 6.09 10.97 5.63
N ALA A 34 7.41 11.11 5.57
CA ALA A 34 8.06 12.41 5.33
C ALA A 34 7.71 12.99 3.95
N PHE A 35 7.56 12.14 2.94
CA PHE A 35 7.12 12.55 1.60
C PHE A 35 5.71 13.19 1.60
N ILE A 36 4.83 12.75 2.50
CA ILE A 36 3.48 13.32 2.64
C ILE A 36 3.53 14.71 3.27
N LYS A 37 4.51 14.97 4.14
CA LYS A 37 4.66 16.23 4.87
C LYS A 37 5.44 17.29 4.09
N ASP A 38 6.36 16.86 3.23
CA ASP A 38 7.20 17.72 2.40
C ASP A 38 7.18 17.24 0.95
N PRO A 39 6.45 17.93 0.05
CA PRO A 39 6.40 17.59 -1.38
C PRO A 39 7.77 17.71 -2.11
N LYS A 40 8.72 18.43 -1.52
CA LYS A 40 10.09 18.57 -2.05
C LYS A 40 11.05 17.54 -1.45
N TRP A 41 10.57 16.69 -0.57
CA TRP A 41 11.38 15.66 0.06
C TRP A 41 11.97 14.73 -0.99
N GLN A 42 13.30 14.58 -0.96
CA GLN A 42 14.02 13.62 -1.79
C GLN A 42 14.51 12.47 -0.92
N PHE A 43 14.50 11.28 -1.50
CA PHE A 43 14.99 10.09 -0.82
C PHE A 43 16.48 10.28 -0.49
N PRO A 44 16.91 10.27 0.79
CA PRO A 44 18.27 10.54 1.20
C PRO A 44 19.19 9.32 1.02
N GLY A 45 19.07 8.58 -0.10
CA GLY A 45 19.72 7.29 -0.30
C GLY A 45 21.21 7.30 -0.06
N LEU A 46 21.93 8.19 -0.73
CA LEU A 46 23.40 8.26 -0.62
C LEU A 46 23.88 8.73 0.77
N SER A 47 23.20 9.71 1.38
CA SER A 47 23.53 10.15 2.74
C SER A 47 23.21 9.10 3.77
N ALA A 48 22.05 8.44 3.66
CA ALA A 48 21.66 7.34 4.55
C ALA A 48 22.65 6.18 4.49
N GLU A 49 23.09 5.78 3.30
CA GLU A 49 24.14 4.75 3.15
C GLU A 49 25.45 5.17 3.79
N GLN A 50 25.86 6.42 3.62
CA GLN A 50 27.09 6.94 4.21
C GLN A 50 27.02 6.97 5.74
N ASP A 51 25.91 7.40 6.31
CA ASP A 51 25.70 7.44 7.77
C ASP A 51 25.75 6.03 8.36
N ILE A 52 25.14 5.06 7.70
CA ILE A 52 25.18 3.65 8.13
C ILE A 52 26.61 3.09 8.02
N ARG A 53 27.33 3.35 6.93
CA ARG A 53 28.73 2.92 6.77
C ARG A 53 29.63 3.51 7.84
N ASN A 54 29.46 4.78 8.15
CA ASN A 54 30.24 5.46 9.21
C ASN A 54 29.97 4.83 10.59
N ALA A 55 28.74 4.43 10.88
CA ALA A 55 28.33 3.87 12.16
C ALA A 55 28.73 2.40 12.34
N VAL A 56 28.63 1.59 11.28
CA VAL A 56 28.87 0.14 11.32
C VAL A 56 30.29 -0.24 10.89
N GLY A 57 30.88 0.49 9.94
CA GLY A 57 32.16 0.18 9.33
C GLY A 57 32.01 -0.75 8.11
N GLU A 58 33.05 -1.54 7.82
CA GLU A 58 33.14 -2.38 6.61
C GLU A 58 32.14 -3.56 6.59
N ALA A 59 31.65 -3.99 7.75
CA ALA A 59 30.71 -5.11 7.84
C ALA A 59 29.25 -4.68 7.54
N CYS A 60 29.08 -3.94 6.44
CA CYS A 60 27.81 -3.39 6.00
C CYS A 60 27.60 -3.61 4.49
N ASP A 61 26.63 -4.43 4.13
CA ASP A 61 26.28 -4.74 2.76
C ASP A 61 24.98 -4.05 2.37
N PHE A 62 24.91 -3.53 1.15
CA PHE A 62 23.76 -2.84 0.57
C PHE A 62 23.25 -3.61 -0.63
N ILE A 63 22.00 -4.04 -0.59
CA ILE A 63 21.37 -4.82 -1.66
C ILE A 63 19.96 -4.29 -1.94
N ASN A 64 19.54 -4.28 -3.20
CA ASN A 64 18.15 -4.01 -3.53
C ASN A 64 17.31 -5.30 -3.39
N ALA A 65 17.10 -5.70 -2.14
CA ALA A 65 16.42 -6.95 -1.82
C ALA A 65 14.96 -6.98 -2.29
N SER A 66 14.28 -5.83 -2.31
CA SER A 66 12.90 -5.74 -2.81
C SER A 66 12.82 -5.98 -4.32
N ALA A 67 13.73 -5.41 -5.10
CA ALA A 67 13.79 -5.68 -6.54
C ALA A 67 14.12 -7.15 -6.83
N LEU A 68 15.02 -7.76 -6.06
CA LEU A 68 15.35 -9.18 -6.16
C LEU A 68 14.14 -10.06 -5.81
N ALA A 69 13.42 -9.77 -4.72
CA ALA A 69 12.24 -10.51 -4.33
C ALA A 69 11.14 -10.45 -5.41
N VAL A 70 10.91 -9.28 -6.00
CA VAL A 70 9.96 -9.12 -7.11
C VAL A 70 10.41 -9.90 -8.33
N ALA A 71 11.68 -9.79 -8.72
CA ALA A 71 12.20 -10.45 -9.92
C ALA A 71 12.19 -11.98 -9.81
N LEU A 72 12.56 -12.54 -8.65
CA LEU A 72 12.74 -13.98 -8.46
C LEU A 72 11.47 -14.69 -7.95
N LEU A 73 10.60 -14.01 -7.22
CA LEU A 73 9.47 -14.60 -6.51
C LEU A 73 8.12 -13.93 -6.83
N GLY A 74 8.16 -12.83 -7.57
CA GLY A 74 6.96 -12.11 -8.05
C GLY A 74 6.35 -11.12 -7.05
N ASP A 75 6.89 -10.98 -5.82
CA ASP A 75 6.34 -10.08 -4.81
C ASP A 75 7.40 -9.58 -3.83
N ALA A 76 7.36 -8.29 -3.49
CA ALA A 76 8.25 -7.67 -2.51
C ALA A 76 8.02 -8.14 -1.07
N ILE A 77 6.91 -8.82 -0.77
CA ILE A 77 6.63 -9.38 0.56
C ILE A 77 7.72 -10.36 1.03
N TYR A 78 8.45 -10.96 0.08
CA TYR A 78 9.53 -11.90 0.34
C TYR A 78 10.89 -11.24 0.61
N THR A 79 10.95 -9.90 0.68
CA THR A 79 12.18 -9.16 0.99
C THR A 79 12.81 -9.57 2.31
N ASN A 80 12.01 -9.72 3.37
CA ASN A 80 12.54 -10.03 4.70
C ASN A 80 13.19 -11.41 4.80
N PRO A 81 12.57 -12.52 4.35
CA PRO A 81 13.22 -13.82 4.33
C PRO A 81 14.45 -13.86 3.41
N LEU A 82 14.46 -13.11 2.30
CA LEU A 82 15.63 -12.99 1.43
C LEU A 82 16.81 -12.33 2.16
N VAL A 83 16.58 -11.19 2.82
CA VAL A 83 17.61 -10.50 3.62
C VAL A 83 18.09 -11.36 4.79
N LEU A 84 17.19 -12.13 5.41
CA LEU A 84 17.55 -13.08 6.46
C LEU A 84 18.50 -14.16 5.94
N GLY A 85 18.21 -14.74 4.78
CA GLY A 85 19.06 -15.75 4.13
C GLY A 85 20.44 -15.19 3.76
N TYR A 86 20.48 -13.96 3.25
CA TYR A 86 21.73 -13.25 2.97
C TYR A 86 22.59 -13.10 4.23
N ALA A 87 22.03 -12.54 5.29
CA ALA A 87 22.74 -12.32 6.54
C ALA A 87 23.20 -13.64 7.19
N TRP A 88 22.41 -14.70 7.07
CA TRP A 88 22.76 -16.02 7.57
C TRP A 88 23.95 -16.61 6.78
N GLN A 89 23.94 -16.53 5.46
CA GLN A 89 25.03 -17.03 4.60
C GLN A 89 26.35 -16.28 4.86
N LYS A 90 26.29 -15.00 5.23
CA LYS A 90 27.46 -14.21 5.67
C LYS A 90 27.98 -14.62 7.07
N GLY A 91 27.32 -15.58 7.73
CA GLY A 91 27.68 -16.01 9.10
C GLY A 91 27.35 -14.98 10.19
N TRP A 92 26.41 -14.06 9.93
CA TRP A 92 26.06 -12.99 10.87
C TRP A 92 24.94 -13.37 11.83
N ILE A 93 24.31 -14.52 11.60
CA ILE A 93 23.22 -15.03 12.42
C ILE A 93 23.65 -16.36 13.05
N PRO A 94 23.80 -16.43 14.40
CA PRO A 94 24.31 -17.60 15.10
C PRO A 94 23.21 -18.64 15.37
N LEU A 95 22.47 -19.04 14.33
CA LEU A 95 21.43 -20.06 14.38
C LEU A 95 21.69 -21.12 13.30
N SER A 96 21.28 -22.36 13.56
CA SER A 96 21.41 -23.42 12.56
C SER A 96 20.39 -23.22 11.42
N LEU A 97 20.70 -23.78 10.25
CA LEU A 97 19.79 -23.76 9.10
C LEU A 97 18.46 -24.43 9.44
N GLU A 98 18.52 -25.58 10.10
CA GLU A 98 17.33 -26.33 10.52
C GLU A 98 16.42 -25.51 11.43
N ALA A 99 16.99 -24.75 12.35
CA ALA A 99 16.22 -23.90 13.26
C ALA A 99 15.48 -22.78 12.50
N LEU A 100 16.13 -22.14 11.53
CA LEU A 100 15.54 -21.09 10.72
C LEU A 100 14.47 -21.65 9.76
N VAL A 101 14.75 -22.76 9.09
CA VAL A 101 13.77 -23.43 8.23
C VAL A 101 12.56 -23.88 9.04
N ARG A 102 12.78 -24.44 10.23
CA ARG A 102 11.70 -24.83 11.12
C ARG A 102 10.86 -23.65 11.60
N ALA A 103 11.48 -22.50 11.86
CA ALA A 103 10.75 -21.27 12.20
C ALA A 103 9.86 -20.80 11.06
N ILE A 104 10.33 -20.88 9.81
CA ILE A 104 9.52 -20.58 8.63
C ILE A 104 8.33 -21.53 8.52
N GLU A 105 8.53 -22.82 8.75
CA GLU A 105 7.45 -23.82 8.76
C GLU A 105 6.41 -23.53 9.84
N LEU A 106 6.85 -23.24 11.06
CA LEU A 106 5.98 -22.95 12.19
C LEU A 106 5.14 -21.66 11.99
N ASN A 107 5.68 -20.70 11.24
CA ASN A 107 4.93 -19.49 10.87
C ASN A 107 3.73 -19.80 9.97
N GLY A 108 3.76 -20.90 9.21
CA GLY A 108 2.60 -21.44 8.49
C GLY A 108 2.15 -20.64 7.25
N VAL A 109 2.76 -19.49 6.95
CA VAL A 109 2.35 -18.62 5.84
C VAL A 109 3.31 -18.76 4.66
N SER A 110 2.80 -19.11 3.47
CA SER A 110 3.57 -19.22 2.22
C SER A 110 4.93 -19.92 2.39
N ILE A 111 4.94 -21.05 3.08
CA ILE A 111 6.13 -21.76 3.55
C ILE A 111 7.16 -21.95 2.42
N ASP A 112 6.74 -22.52 1.30
CA ASP A 112 7.66 -22.82 0.17
C ASP A 112 8.28 -21.55 -0.43
N LYS A 113 7.50 -20.48 -0.57
CA LYS A 113 8.00 -19.21 -1.10
C LYS A 113 8.94 -18.52 -0.11
N ASN A 114 8.65 -18.59 1.19
CA ASN A 114 9.53 -18.03 2.22
C ASN A 114 10.86 -18.81 2.31
N LYS A 115 10.83 -20.14 2.17
CA LYS A 115 12.05 -20.96 2.05
C LYS A 115 12.84 -20.60 0.80
N ALA A 116 12.17 -20.52 -0.36
CA ALA A 116 12.80 -20.12 -1.60
C ALA A 116 13.43 -18.71 -1.50
N ALA A 117 12.74 -17.76 -0.85
CA ALA A 117 13.28 -16.41 -0.63
C ALA A 117 14.54 -16.44 0.26
N PHE A 118 14.51 -17.21 1.33
CA PHE A 118 15.67 -17.42 2.19
C PHE A 118 16.85 -18.00 1.40
N ASP A 119 16.61 -19.02 0.56
CA ASP A 119 17.64 -19.64 -0.25
C ASP A 119 18.18 -18.69 -1.33
N TRP A 120 17.33 -17.88 -1.98
CA TRP A 120 17.78 -16.84 -2.89
C TRP A 120 18.66 -15.79 -2.22
N GLY A 121 18.35 -15.44 -0.97
CA GLY A 121 19.20 -14.57 -0.15
C GLY A 121 20.58 -15.18 0.09
N ARG A 122 20.65 -16.47 0.37
CA ARG A 122 21.92 -17.22 0.52
C ARG A 122 22.71 -17.22 -0.79
N HIS A 123 22.07 -17.50 -1.91
CA HIS A 123 22.70 -17.45 -3.24
C HIS A 123 23.24 -16.05 -3.55
N MET A 124 22.47 -15.00 -3.26
CA MET A 124 22.92 -13.61 -3.45
C MET A 124 24.15 -13.25 -2.61
N ALA A 125 24.28 -13.79 -1.41
CA ALA A 125 25.45 -13.58 -0.57
C ALA A 125 26.68 -14.39 -1.02
N HIS A 126 26.49 -15.52 -1.71
CA HIS A 126 27.54 -16.43 -2.18
C HIS A 126 28.03 -16.04 -3.57
N ASP A 127 27.12 -15.82 -4.51
CA ASP A 127 27.40 -15.49 -5.92
C ASP A 127 26.42 -14.44 -6.44
N PRO A 128 26.66 -13.15 -6.12
CA PRO A 128 25.80 -12.08 -6.54
C PRO A 128 25.69 -11.92 -8.06
N ASP A 129 26.79 -12.15 -8.80
CA ASP A 129 26.81 -11.96 -10.26
C ASP A 129 25.91 -12.99 -10.96
N HIS A 130 25.92 -14.22 -10.49
CA HIS A 130 25.03 -15.26 -11.01
C HIS A 130 23.56 -14.87 -10.77
N VAL A 131 23.18 -14.48 -9.54
CA VAL A 131 21.80 -14.10 -9.21
C VAL A 131 21.35 -12.89 -10.03
N LEU A 132 22.20 -11.86 -10.16
CA LEU A 132 21.90 -10.68 -10.95
C LEU A 132 21.75 -11.00 -12.44
N SER A 133 22.55 -11.94 -12.99
CA SER A 133 22.41 -12.40 -14.37
C SER A 133 21.06 -13.07 -14.62
N LEU A 134 20.54 -13.83 -13.67
CA LEU A 134 19.22 -14.45 -13.74
C LEU A 134 18.11 -13.42 -13.73
N THR A 135 18.20 -12.37 -12.88
CA THR A 135 17.19 -11.31 -12.85
C THR A 135 17.13 -10.51 -14.15
N GLY A 136 18.27 -10.30 -14.82
CA GLY A 136 18.32 -9.71 -16.16
C GLY A 136 17.66 -10.59 -17.24
N LYS A 137 17.90 -11.89 -17.20
CA LYS A 137 17.28 -12.87 -18.10
C LYS A 137 15.77 -13.03 -17.86
N LEU A 138 15.33 -12.95 -16.61
CA LEU A 138 13.90 -12.99 -16.25
C LEU A 138 13.15 -11.76 -16.77
N LYS A 139 13.76 -10.59 -16.75
CA LYS A 139 13.18 -9.39 -17.38
C LYS A 139 12.99 -9.57 -18.89
N THR A 140 13.95 -10.15 -19.58
CA THR A 140 13.86 -10.42 -21.02
C THR A 140 12.89 -11.56 -21.36
N GLN A 141 12.72 -12.55 -20.48
CA GLN A 141 11.75 -13.64 -20.70
C GLN A 141 10.31 -13.23 -20.34
N THR A 142 10.13 -12.29 -19.39
CA THR A 142 8.81 -11.73 -19.09
C THR A 142 8.31 -10.81 -20.21
N GLU A 143 9.19 -10.30 -21.06
CA GLU A 143 8.83 -9.60 -22.29
C GLU A 143 8.37 -10.58 -23.40
N GLY A 144 8.61 -11.88 -23.27
CA GLY A 144 8.25 -12.92 -24.25
C GLY A 144 7.19 -13.94 -23.80
N ALA A 145 6.84 -14.03 -22.53
CA ALA A 145 5.71 -14.82 -22.07
C ALA A 145 4.42 -14.04 -22.26
N ASP A 146 3.34 -14.68 -22.69
CA ASP A 146 1.98 -14.13 -22.70
C ASP A 146 1.56 -13.69 -21.27
N VAL A 147 2.21 -12.68 -20.78
CA VAL A 147 1.65 -11.81 -19.74
C VAL A 147 0.37 -11.31 -20.38
N VAL A 148 -0.77 -11.60 -19.76
CA VAL A 148 -2.00 -10.86 -20.01
C VAL A 148 -1.55 -9.42 -20.18
N LYS A 149 -1.49 -8.94 -21.42
CA LYS A 149 -0.98 -7.62 -21.77
C LYS A 149 -1.82 -6.64 -20.93
N LEU A 150 -1.26 -6.24 -19.80
CA LEU A 150 -1.72 -5.00 -19.20
C LEU A 150 -1.60 -3.99 -20.33
N PRO A 151 -2.69 -3.30 -20.65
CA PRO A 151 -2.71 -2.38 -21.76
C PRO A 151 -1.56 -1.40 -21.59
N THR A 152 -0.54 -1.52 -22.43
CA THR A 152 0.72 -0.77 -22.37
C THR A 152 0.58 0.68 -22.84
N SER A 153 -0.60 1.11 -23.22
CA SER A 153 -0.89 2.53 -23.44
C SER A 153 -1.31 3.17 -22.11
N SER A 154 -0.69 4.26 -21.75
CA SER A 154 -1.06 5.11 -20.60
C SER A 154 -2.57 5.36 -20.52
N GLY A 155 -3.24 5.51 -21.67
CA GLY A 155 -4.68 5.67 -21.76
C GLY A 155 -5.48 4.46 -21.27
N ALA A 156 -5.09 3.24 -21.62
CA ALA A 156 -5.83 2.04 -21.21
C ALA A 156 -5.65 1.72 -19.72
N LEU A 157 -4.51 2.10 -19.13
CA LEU A 157 -4.32 2.02 -17.68
C LEU A 157 -5.19 3.02 -16.94
N LEU A 158 -5.34 4.23 -17.47
CA LEU A 158 -6.22 5.26 -16.93
C LEU A 158 -7.68 4.83 -16.99
N GLU A 159 -8.14 4.26 -18.12
CA GLU A 159 -9.49 3.70 -18.24
C GLU A 159 -9.75 2.61 -17.19
N LYS A 160 -8.83 1.68 -17.04
CA LYS A 160 -8.92 0.63 -16.02
C LYS A 160 -8.96 1.20 -14.61
N LEU A 161 -8.16 2.23 -14.34
CA LEU A 161 -8.17 2.94 -13.05
C LEU A 161 -9.54 3.54 -12.79
N ILE A 162 -10.09 4.32 -13.73
CA ILE A 162 -11.40 4.96 -13.61
C ILE A 162 -12.51 3.91 -13.43
N ALA A 163 -12.52 2.86 -14.25
CA ALA A 163 -13.50 1.79 -14.14
C ALA A 163 -13.47 1.10 -12.75
N ASN A 164 -12.29 0.79 -12.23
CA ASN A 164 -12.14 0.20 -10.90
C ASN A 164 -12.64 1.14 -9.79
N ARG A 165 -12.45 2.45 -9.94
CA ARG A 165 -12.92 3.44 -8.95
C ARG A 165 -14.44 3.62 -9.03
N VAL A 166 -15.02 3.57 -10.22
CA VAL A 166 -16.48 3.58 -10.42
C VAL A 166 -17.11 2.35 -9.76
N ASP A 167 -16.55 1.15 -9.96
CA ASP A 167 -17.02 -0.08 -9.29
C ASP A 167 -16.92 0.04 -7.76
N LEU A 168 -15.78 0.52 -7.25
CA LEU A 168 -15.60 0.78 -5.83
C LEU A 168 -16.68 1.71 -5.27
N LEU A 169 -16.92 2.88 -5.89
CA LEU A 169 -17.85 3.88 -5.40
C LEU A 169 -19.32 3.42 -5.55
N THR A 170 -19.61 2.60 -6.54
CA THR A 170 -20.91 1.93 -6.68
C THR A 170 -21.17 0.98 -5.52
N LYS A 171 -20.17 0.18 -5.15
CA LYS A 171 -20.23 -0.72 -3.98
C LYS A 171 -20.25 0.06 -2.67
N TYR A 172 -19.50 1.16 -2.59
CA TYR A 172 -19.40 2.03 -1.44
C TYR A 172 -20.74 2.68 -1.10
N GLN A 173 -21.42 3.28 -2.08
CA GLN A 173 -22.72 3.92 -1.88
C GLN A 173 -23.77 3.45 -2.90
N ASN A 174 -23.70 3.93 -4.15
CA ASN A 174 -24.58 3.55 -5.25
C ASN A 174 -24.05 4.06 -6.60
N ALA A 175 -24.74 3.70 -7.69
CA ALA A 175 -24.37 4.11 -9.05
C ALA A 175 -24.39 5.64 -9.26
N ALA A 176 -25.37 6.34 -8.68
CA ALA A 176 -25.46 7.80 -8.81
C ALA A 176 -24.27 8.52 -8.17
N TYR A 177 -23.78 8.00 -7.04
CA TYR A 177 -22.57 8.51 -6.39
C TYR A 177 -21.33 8.27 -7.24
N ALA A 178 -21.21 7.10 -7.83
CA ALA A 178 -20.11 6.77 -8.73
C ALA A 178 -20.14 7.59 -10.02
N GLU A 179 -21.34 7.95 -10.51
CA GLU A 179 -21.50 8.82 -11.68
C GLU A 179 -20.98 10.24 -11.42
N GLN A 180 -21.24 10.79 -10.24
CA GLN A 180 -20.67 12.09 -9.85
C GLN A 180 -19.13 12.11 -9.90
N TYR A 181 -18.49 11.00 -9.52
CA TYR A 181 -17.05 10.84 -9.67
C TYR A 181 -16.64 10.80 -11.14
N ARG A 182 -17.32 9.98 -11.96
CA ARG A 182 -17.02 9.82 -13.38
C ARG A 182 -17.13 11.13 -14.12
N ASP A 183 -18.20 11.90 -13.88
CA ASP A 183 -18.43 13.20 -14.49
C ASP A 183 -17.33 14.20 -14.15
N ALA A 184 -16.90 14.26 -12.89
CA ALA A 184 -15.82 15.15 -12.46
C ALA A 184 -14.50 14.80 -13.15
N VAL A 185 -14.14 13.52 -13.17
CA VAL A 185 -12.90 13.06 -13.83
C VAL A 185 -12.97 13.27 -15.36
N ASN A 186 -14.12 13.05 -15.98
CA ASN A 186 -14.28 13.26 -17.42
C ASN A 186 -14.17 14.74 -17.82
N ARG A 187 -14.60 15.68 -16.98
CA ARG A 187 -14.38 17.13 -17.25
C ARG A 187 -12.90 17.48 -17.25
N VAL A 188 -12.14 17.00 -16.25
CA VAL A 188 -10.69 17.18 -16.21
C VAL A 188 -10.02 16.57 -17.44
N ARG A 189 -10.42 15.34 -17.78
CA ARG A 189 -9.92 14.61 -18.95
C ARG A 189 -10.17 15.37 -20.26
N ALA A 190 -11.35 15.91 -20.45
CA ALA A 190 -11.68 16.68 -21.65
C ALA A 190 -10.79 17.91 -21.77
N ALA A 191 -10.59 18.65 -20.67
CA ALA A 191 -9.72 19.84 -20.65
C ALA A 191 -8.26 19.48 -20.94
N GLU A 192 -7.74 18.45 -20.27
CA GLU A 192 -6.34 18.03 -20.44
C GLU A 192 -6.10 17.46 -21.85
N SER A 193 -6.99 16.61 -22.36
CA SER A 193 -6.87 16.04 -23.71
C SER A 193 -6.91 17.11 -24.81
N ALA A 194 -7.71 18.15 -24.63
CA ALA A 194 -7.73 19.28 -25.56
C ALA A 194 -6.40 20.06 -25.59
N LEU A 195 -5.70 20.10 -24.45
CA LEU A 195 -4.42 20.79 -24.33
C LEU A 195 -3.27 19.95 -24.90
N VAL A 196 -3.16 18.68 -24.48
CA VAL A 196 -1.97 17.86 -24.79
C VAL A 196 -2.10 17.04 -26.07
N GLY A 197 -3.31 16.87 -26.58
CA GLY A 197 -3.62 16.08 -27.79
C GLY A 197 -3.93 14.61 -27.51
N ALA A 198 -4.54 13.96 -28.50
CA ALA A 198 -4.96 12.57 -28.40
C ALA A 198 -3.77 11.61 -28.25
N GLY A 199 -3.93 10.59 -27.42
CA GLY A 199 -2.91 9.53 -27.21
C GLY A 199 -1.72 9.91 -26.34
N LYS A 200 -1.69 11.13 -25.80
CA LYS A 200 -0.68 11.56 -24.84
C LYS A 200 -1.06 11.17 -23.41
N PRO A 201 -0.05 11.04 -22.50
CA PRO A 201 -0.32 10.85 -21.08
C PRO A 201 -1.18 11.99 -20.52
N LEU A 202 -2.06 11.65 -19.57
CA LEU A 202 -2.97 12.58 -18.91
C LEU A 202 -2.73 12.58 -17.38
N PRO A 203 -1.59 13.13 -16.91
CA PRO A 203 -1.22 13.08 -15.49
C PRO A 203 -2.18 13.84 -14.58
N LEU A 204 -2.76 14.96 -15.03
CA LEU A 204 -3.77 15.69 -14.26
C LEU A 204 -5.04 14.85 -14.08
N THR A 205 -5.51 14.20 -15.13
CA THR A 205 -6.66 13.29 -15.07
C THR A 205 -6.38 12.08 -14.18
N GLU A 206 -5.17 11.53 -14.23
CA GLU A 206 -4.77 10.42 -13.36
C GLU A 206 -4.75 10.84 -11.89
N ALA A 207 -4.18 12.00 -11.56
CA ALA A 207 -4.19 12.58 -10.21
C ALA A 207 -5.63 12.79 -9.71
N ALA A 208 -6.48 13.43 -10.52
CA ALA A 208 -7.88 13.64 -10.22
C ALA A 208 -8.63 12.31 -9.97
N ALA A 209 -8.41 11.31 -10.82
CA ALA A 209 -9.04 10.01 -10.68
C ALA A 209 -8.64 9.28 -9.40
N ARG A 210 -7.37 9.35 -8.99
CA ARG A 210 -6.87 8.72 -7.77
C ARG A 210 -7.38 9.43 -6.52
N ASN A 211 -7.20 10.74 -6.46
CA ASN A 211 -7.41 11.50 -5.24
C ASN A 211 -8.89 11.78 -4.96
N LEU A 212 -9.70 12.08 -5.99
CA LEU A 212 -11.14 12.22 -5.82
C LEU A 212 -11.79 10.92 -5.32
N ALA A 213 -11.42 9.77 -5.88
CA ALA A 213 -11.93 8.48 -5.41
C ALA A 213 -11.55 8.20 -3.95
N LYS A 214 -10.32 8.55 -3.55
CA LYS A 214 -9.83 8.40 -2.17
C LYS A 214 -10.64 9.26 -1.19
N LEU A 215 -10.92 10.51 -1.54
CA LEU A 215 -11.76 11.40 -0.74
C LEU A 215 -13.21 10.92 -0.69
N MET A 216 -13.78 10.50 -1.81
CA MET A 216 -15.16 10.02 -1.90
C MET A 216 -15.38 8.69 -1.19
N ALA A 217 -14.34 7.86 -1.01
CA ALA A 217 -14.42 6.57 -0.32
C ALA A 217 -13.79 6.62 1.08
N TYR A 218 -14.11 7.65 1.88
CA TYR A 218 -13.63 7.73 3.25
C TYR A 218 -14.15 6.58 4.11
N LYS A 219 -13.36 6.17 5.10
CA LYS A 219 -13.65 5.00 5.94
C LYS A 219 -14.63 5.36 7.04
N ASP A 220 -15.87 4.94 6.89
CA ASP A 220 -16.92 5.05 7.91
C ASP A 220 -17.43 3.67 8.38
N GLU A 221 -18.39 3.70 9.28
CA GLU A 221 -18.96 2.50 9.90
C GLU A 221 -19.71 1.63 8.87
N TYR A 222 -20.37 2.24 7.89
CA TYR A 222 -21.05 1.52 6.81
C TYR A 222 -20.05 0.80 5.91
N GLU A 223 -18.94 1.46 5.57
CA GLU A 223 -17.89 0.86 4.74
C GLU A 223 -17.14 -0.25 5.48
N VAL A 224 -16.82 -0.04 6.75
CA VAL A 224 -16.25 -1.12 7.61
C VAL A 224 -17.16 -2.32 7.64
N ALA A 225 -18.47 -2.11 7.84
CA ALA A 225 -19.46 -3.19 7.85
C ALA A 225 -19.57 -3.90 6.50
N ARG A 226 -19.55 -3.14 5.38
CA ARG A 226 -19.55 -3.69 4.02
C ARG A 226 -18.35 -4.57 3.77
N LEU A 227 -17.14 -4.10 4.11
CA LEU A 227 -15.89 -4.83 3.89
C LEU A 227 -15.84 -6.15 4.67
N TYR A 228 -16.29 -6.15 5.93
CA TYR A 228 -16.34 -7.38 6.74
C TYR A 228 -17.43 -8.37 6.29
N THR A 229 -18.42 -7.91 5.54
CA THR A 229 -19.50 -8.75 5.00
C THR A 229 -19.32 -9.06 3.51
N ASP A 230 -18.26 -8.59 2.88
CA ASP A 230 -17.96 -8.83 1.47
C ASP A 230 -17.71 -10.33 1.25
N PRO A 231 -18.36 -10.96 0.25
CA PRO A 231 -18.13 -12.37 -0.08
C PRO A 231 -16.66 -12.71 -0.30
N ILE A 232 -15.90 -11.83 -0.97
CA ILE A 232 -14.45 -12.03 -1.23
C ILE A 232 -13.66 -12.14 0.08
N PHE A 233 -14.02 -11.34 1.09
CA PHE A 233 -13.38 -11.41 2.41
C PHE A 233 -13.74 -12.73 3.11
N LEU A 234 -15.01 -13.13 3.09
CA LEU A 234 -15.48 -14.37 3.72
C LEU A 234 -14.90 -15.61 3.05
N ASP A 235 -14.79 -15.61 1.72
CA ASP A 235 -14.17 -16.71 0.97
C ASP A 235 -12.67 -16.83 1.26
N LYS A 236 -11.96 -15.71 1.42
CA LYS A 236 -10.55 -15.72 1.86
C LYS A 236 -10.41 -16.32 3.27
N LEU A 237 -11.32 -16.00 4.19
CA LEU A 237 -11.32 -16.59 5.53
C LEU A 237 -11.53 -18.12 5.47
N ARG A 238 -12.50 -18.58 4.68
CA ARG A 238 -12.74 -20.02 4.49
C ARG A 238 -11.55 -20.74 3.87
N ALA A 239 -10.82 -20.07 2.99
CA ALA A 239 -9.60 -20.62 2.38
C ALA A 239 -8.41 -20.70 3.35
N GLN A 240 -8.40 -19.85 4.40
CA GLN A 240 -7.32 -19.80 5.40
C GLN A 240 -7.56 -20.66 6.64
N PHE A 241 -8.81 -20.90 7.00
CA PHE A 241 -9.19 -21.61 8.22
C PHE A 241 -10.05 -22.82 7.86
N GLU A 242 -9.69 -23.98 8.42
CA GLU A 242 -10.50 -25.18 8.30
C GLU A 242 -11.78 -25.04 9.13
N GLY A 243 -12.92 -25.52 8.57
CA GLY A 243 -14.22 -25.47 9.23
C GLY A 243 -15.05 -24.21 8.93
N GLU A 244 -16.17 -24.07 9.64
CA GLU A 244 -17.15 -23.00 9.42
C GLU A 244 -17.11 -21.92 10.50
N PRO A 245 -17.18 -20.62 10.11
CA PRO A 245 -17.26 -19.53 11.06
C PRO A 245 -18.48 -19.65 11.98
N GLY A 246 -18.25 -19.56 13.27
CA GLY A 246 -19.31 -19.65 14.29
C GLY A 246 -19.56 -21.06 14.83
N ARG A 247 -19.07 -22.11 14.16
CA ARG A 247 -19.10 -23.48 14.63
C ARG A 247 -17.71 -23.98 15.03
N ASP A 248 -16.76 -23.92 14.11
CA ASP A 248 -15.42 -24.48 14.29
C ASP A 248 -14.39 -23.40 14.71
N TYR A 249 -14.63 -22.14 14.34
CA TYR A 249 -13.86 -20.98 14.82
C TYR A 249 -14.72 -19.74 15.00
N GLN A 250 -14.26 -18.79 15.81
CA GLN A 250 -14.97 -17.55 16.10
C GLN A 250 -14.24 -16.34 15.56
N LEU A 251 -14.97 -15.46 14.86
CA LEU A 251 -14.48 -14.16 14.45
C LEU A 251 -14.69 -13.13 15.57
N ASN A 252 -13.63 -12.48 15.99
CA ASN A 252 -13.69 -11.37 16.93
C ASN A 252 -13.18 -10.10 16.24
N PHE A 253 -13.84 -8.97 16.50
CA PHE A 253 -13.58 -7.70 15.86
C PHE A 253 -13.00 -6.73 16.88
N TRP A 254 -11.88 -6.09 16.56
CA TRP A 254 -11.27 -5.07 17.40
C TRP A 254 -11.62 -3.69 16.83
N LEU A 255 -12.60 -3.03 17.44
CA LEU A 255 -13.20 -1.80 16.96
C LEU A 255 -13.08 -0.69 18.01
N ALA A 256 -13.07 0.55 17.54
CA ALA A 256 -13.18 1.74 18.35
C ALA A 256 -14.33 2.62 17.81
N PRO A 257 -15.61 2.28 18.11
CA PRO A 257 -16.73 3.04 17.58
C PRO A 257 -16.67 4.49 18.08
N PRO A 258 -16.82 5.50 17.21
CA PRO A 258 -16.60 6.91 17.55
C PRO A 258 -17.45 7.40 18.72
N THR A 259 -18.66 6.86 18.87
CA THR A 259 -19.62 7.24 19.91
C THR A 259 -19.31 6.64 21.29
N THR A 260 -18.53 5.58 21.38
CA THR A 260 -18.30 4.82 22.63
C THR A 260 -16.83 4.50 22.91
N ALA A 261 -15.93 4.83 22.00
CA ALA A 261 -14.50 4.58 22.18
C ALA A 261 -13.92 5.53 23.24
N LYS A 262 -13.16 4.95 24.16
CA LYS A 262 -12.34 5.74 25.10
C LYS A 262 -11.03 6.13 24.41
N ARG A 263 -10.44 7.24 24.85
CA ARG A 263 -9.08 7.63 24.47
C ARG A 263 -8.13 7.24 25.58
N ASP A 264 -6.91 6.86 25.20
CA ASP A 264 -5.81 6.66 26.15
C ASP A 264 -5.20 8.02 26.59
N ASP A 265 -4.23 7.97 27.48
CA ASP A 265 -3.53 9.15 28.00
C ASP A 265 -2.77 9.93 26.92
N LYS A 266 -2.55 9.33 25.74
CA LYS A 266 -1.91 9.91 24.55
C LYS A 266 -2.94 10.39 23.52
N GLY A 267 -4.25 10.30 23.82
CA GLY A 267 -5.32 10.70 22.93
C GLY A 267 -5.73 9.68 21.85
N HIS A 268 -5.11 8.50 21.81
CA HIS A 268 -5.46 7.46 20.83
C HIS A 268 -6.74 6.73 21.22
N LEU A 269 -7.52 6.32 20.20
CA LEU A 269 -8.74 5.55 20.43
C LEU A 269 -8.41 4.12 20.87
N VAL A 270 -8.95 3.73 22.02
CA VAL A 270 -8.77 2.37 22.56
C VAL A 270 -9.74 1.41 21.88
N LYS A 271 -9.19 0.44 21.13
CA LYS A 271 -9.97 -0.62 20.50
C LYS A 271 -10.48 -1.61 21.57
N ARG A 272 -11.74 -2.03 21.43
CA ARG A 272 -12.35 -3.10 22.25
C ARG A 272 -12.71 -4.29 21.39
N ARG A 273 -12.70 -5.47 22.01
CA ARG A 273 -13.10 -6.72 21.37
C ARG A 273 -14.61 -6.80 21.33
N PHE A 274 -15.14 -7.10 20.15
CA PHE A 274 -16.54 -7.42 19.88
C PHE A 274 -16.64 -8.85 19.38
N GLY A 275 -17.62 -9.60 19.88
CA GLY A 275 -17.79 -11.02 19.59
C GLY A 275 -18.47 -11.29 18.23
N PRO A 276 -18.79 -12.58 17.95
CA PRO A 276 -19.34 -13.02 16.66
C PRO A 276 -20.68 -12.38 16.26
N SER A 277 -21.52 -11.98 17.23
CA SER A 277 -22.79 -11.29 16.97
C SER A 277 -22.62 -9.95 16.21
N THR A 278 -21.43 -9.36 16.24
CA THR A 278 -21.09 -8.15 15.49
C THR A 278 -21.23 -8.36 13.96
N MET A 279 -21.06 -9.59 13.47
CA MET A 279 -21.27 -9.89 12.06
C MET A 279 -22.72 -9.64 11.61
N THR A 280 -23.70 -9.93 12.48
CA THR A 280 -25.12 -9.65 12.18
C THR A 280 -25.37 -8.14 12.12
N LEU A 281 -24.78 -7.38 13.05
CA LEU A 281 -24.84 -5.92 13.03
C LEU A 281 -24.19 -5.36 11.75
N PHE A 282 -23.05 -5.88 11.33
CA PHE A 282 -22.40 -5.47 10.09
C PHE A 282 -23.26 -5.75 8.86
N ARG A 283 -23.92 -6.92 8.77
CA ARG A 283 -24.85 -7.20 7.67
C ARG A 283 -26.00 -6.20 7.59
N MET A 284 -26.50 -5.74 8.73
CA MET A 284 -27.53 -4.71 8.79
C MET A 284 -26.96 -3.34 8.38
N LEU A 285 -25.84 -2.92 8.95
CA LEU A 285 -25.22 -1.64 8.63
C LEU A 285 -24.81 -1.53 7.15
N ALA A 286 -24.26 -2.58 6.57
CA ALA A 286 -23.89 -2.62 5.15
C ALA A 286 -25.10 -2.35 4.22
N LYS A 287 -26.31 -2.77 4.60
CA LYS A 287 -27.55 -2.46 3.85
C LYS A 287 -27.99 -0.99 4.01
N LEU A 288 -27.61 -0.35 5.11
CA LEU A 288 -27.95 1.04 5.42
C LEU A 288 -26.97 2.07 4.84
N LYS A 289 -26.02 1.66 4.02
CA LYS A 289 -25.03 2.54 3.38
C LYS A 289 -25.65 3.72 2.60
N GLY A 290 -26.86 3.57 2.11
CA GLY A 290 -27.60 4.62 1.42
C GLY A 290 -28.02 5.80 2.30
N LEU A 291 -27.96 5.66 3.64
CA LEU A 291 -28.24 6.75 4.60
C LEU A 291 -27.08 7.73 4.72
N ARG A 292 -25.89 7.34 4.26
CA ARG A 292 -24.64 8.12 4.34
C ARG A 292 -24.82 9.54 3.81
N GLY A 293 -24.47 10.53 4.62
CA GLY A 293 -24.59 11.94 4.28
C GLY A 293 -26.01 12.50 4.31
N GLY A 294 -27.02 11.68 4.58
CA GLY A 294 -28.41 12.08 4.70
C GLY A 294 -28.80 12.49 6.13
N PRO A 295 -30.05 12.96 6.32
CA PRO A 295 -30.55 13.40 7.65
C PRO A 295 -30.62 12.27 8.67
N LEU A 296 -30.75 11.00 8.22
CA LEU A 296 -30.80 9.81 9.03
C LEU A 296 -29.41 9.17 9.25
N ASP A 297 -28.35 9.78 8.77
CA ASP A 297 -26.97 9.32 8.99
C ASP A 297 -26.54 9.60 10.43
N ILE A 298 -26.62 8.60 11.29
CA ILE A 298 -26.26 8.70 12.70
C ILE A 298 -24.76 8.86 12.93
N PHE A 299 -23.92 8.36 12.01
CA PHE A 299 -22.46 8.44 12.09
C PHE A 299 -21.89 9.71 11.43
N GLY A 300 -22.62 10.30 10.51
CA GLY A 300 -22.18 11.44 9.70
C GLY A 300 -22.19 12.80 10.43
N LYS A 301 -22.55 12.84 11.73
CA LYS A 301 -22.72 14.11 12.47
C LYS A 301 -21.45 14.57 13.18
N THR A 302 -20.41 13.75 13.26
CA THR A 302 -19.13 14.11 13.88
C THR A 302 -18.41 15.19 13.07
N GLU A 303 -17.57 15.97 13.70
CA GLU A 303 -16.75 17.01 13.05
C GLU A 303 -15.87 16.40 11.95
N GLU A 304 -15.21 15.26 12.25
CA GLU A 304 -14.39 14.52 11.31
C GLU A 304 -15.16 14.16 10.03
N ARG A 305 -16.39 13.63 10.15
CA ARG A 305 -17.23 13.28 9.00
C ARG A 305 -17.72 14.48 8.20
N ARG A 306 -17.94 15.61 8.88
CA ARG A 306 -18.27 16.87 8.20
C ARG A 306 -17.08 17.38 7.39
N THR A 307 -15.89 17.34 7.98
CA THR A 307 -14.63 17.72 7.31
C THR A 307 -14.35 16.83 6.10
N GLU A 308 -14.47 15.52 6.22
CA GLU A 308 -14.28 14.59 5.09
C GLU A 308 -15.23 14.90 3.92
N ARG A 309 -16.50 15.20 4.22
CA ARG A 309 -17.46 15.60 3.17
C ARG A 309 -17.17 16.98 2.59
N ALA A 310 -16.73 17.93 3.39
CA ALA A 310 -16.34 19.26 2.91
C ALA A 310 -15.16 19.16 1.95
N LEU A 311 -14.14 18.37 2.29
CA LEU A 311 -12.96 18.13 1.44
C LEU A 311 -13.33 17.56 0.06
N ILE A 312 -14.37 16.73 -0.06
CA ILE A 312 -14.84 16.26 -1.36
C ILE A 312 -15.33 17.44 -2.22
N GLY A 313 -16.10 18.34 -1.60
CA GLY A 313 -16.63 19.55 -2.28
C GLY A 313 -15.50 20.49 -2.69
N GLU A 314 -14.58 20.77 -1.78
CA GLU A 314 -13.42 21.64 -2.03
C GLU A 314 -12.53 21.10 -3.15
N TYR A 315 -12.23 19.80 -3.12
CA TYR A 315 -11.41 19.19 -4.15
C TYR A 315 -12.11 19.19 -5.53
N ARG A 316 -13.42 18.97 -5.57
CA ARG A 316 -14.20 19.09 -6.84
C ARG A 316 -14.15 20.51 -7.39
N SER A 317 -14.30 21.52 -6.52
CA SER A 317 -14.17 22.93 -6.92
C SER A 317 -12.79 23.24 -7.47
N LEU A 318 -11.73 22.75 -6.80
CA LEU A 318 -10.37 22.86 -7.28
C LEU A 318 -10.19 22.23 -8.67
N LEU A 319 -10.69 21.02 -8.89
CA LEU A 319 -10.61 20.36 -10.20
C LEU A 319 -11.36 21.13 -11.29
N ASP A 320 -12.50 21.72 -10.96
CA ASP A 320 -13.26 22.55 -11.90
C ASP A 320 -12.52 23.86 -12.23
N GLU A 321 -11.86 24.49 -11.27
CA GLU A 321 -11.02 25.68 -11.48
C GLU A 321 -9.80 25.35 -12.34
N LEU A 322 -9.07 24.27 -12.00
CA LEU A 322 -7.91 23.82 -12.78
C LEU A 322 -8.30 23.51 -14.24
N SER A 323 -9.44 22.84 -14.44
CA SER A 323 -9.92 22.50 -15.78
C SER A 323 -10.27 23.71 -16.62
N LYS A 324 -10.85 24.77 -16.02
CA LYS A 324 -11.21 26.02 -16.73
C LYS A 324 -9.99 26.88 -17.07
N GLY A 325 -8.99 26.90 -16.20
CA GLY A 325 -7.78 27.70 -16.36
C GLY A 325 -6.60 26.97 -16.98
N LEU A 326 -6.78 25.72 -17.45
CA LEU A 326 -5.69 24.87 -17.91
C LEU A 326 -5.03 25.39 -19.18
N SER A 327 -3.70 25.48 -19.15
CA SER A 327 -2.86 25.95 -20.26
C SER A 327 -1.53 25.21 -20.26
N ALA A 328 -0.76 25.29 -21.36
CA ALA A 328 0.58 24.69 -21.42
C ALA A 328 1.56 25.29 -20.38
N ALA A 329 1.35 26.55 -20.00
CA ALA A 329 2.24 27.23 -19.05
C ALA A 329 2.00 26.79 -17.58
N ASN A 330 0.80 26.31 -17.25
CA ASN A 330 0.44 25.94 -15.87
C ASN A 330 0.13 24.43 -15.68
N HIS A 331 0.30 23.61 -16.71
CA HIS A 331 -0.06 22.20 -16.67
C HIS A 331 0.61 21.43 -15.52
N ASP A 332 1.93 21.58 -15.37
CA ASP A 332 2.69 20.90 -14.31
C ASP A 332 2.27 21.38 -12.92
N THR A 333 1.99 22.68 -12.77
CA THR A 333 1.45 23.24 -11.52
C THR A 333 0.06 22.68 -11.23
N ALA A 334 -0.81 22.56 -12.23
CA ALA A 334 -2.13 21.97 -12.09
C ALA A 334 -2.04 20.49 -11.64
N VAL A 335 -1.12 19.71 -12.22
CA VAL A 335 -0.86 18.32 -11.79
C VAL A 335 -0.39 18.28 -10.34
N ALA A 336 0.52 19.17 -9.94
CA ALA A 336 1.01 19.24 -8.57
C ALA A 336 -0.08 19.61 -7.56
N LEU A 337 -1.00 20.51 -7.91
CA LEU A 337 -2.12 20.92 -7.06
C LEU A 337 -3.20 19.83 -6.95
N ALA A 338 -3.37 19.01 -7.98
CA ALA A 338 -4.32 17.90 -7.99
C ALA A 338 -3.81 16.65 -7.22
N ASN A 339 -2.50 16.57 -6.91
CA ASN A 339 -1.88 15.49 -6.13
C ASN A 339 -1.86 15.79 -4.63
#